data_a66c200d69705f45aa4b76adebf940c5
#
_entry.id   a66c200d69705f45aa4b76adebf940c5
#
_cell.length_a   1.000
_cell.length_b   1.000
_cell.length_c   1.000
_cell.angle_alpha   90.00
_cell.angle_beta   90.00
_cell.angle_gamma   90.00
#
_symmetry.space_group_name_H-M   'P 1'
#
loop_
_entity.id
_entity.type
_entity.pdbx_description
1 polymer ?
#
loop_
_entity_poly.entity_id
_entity_poly.type
_entity_poly.pdbx_seq_one_letter_code
_entity_poly.pdbx_strand_id
1 'polypeptide(L)' 'MATQTPLELREMADDELVEHIKTTRRDIFGLRFQHATGELENTAGLRNAKRALARALTVANERGIDTNEI' A
#
# COMPACT_ATOMS: atom_id res chain seq x y z
N MET A 1 8.98 -8.68 -1.10
CA MET A 1 7.59 -8.35 -0.74
C MET A 1 6.66 -8.70 -1.87
N ALA A 2 5.66 -9.50 -1.61
CA ALA A 2 4.71 -9.89 -2.63
C ALA A 2 3.82 -8.70 -2.97
N THR A 3 3.83 -8.30 -4.24
CA THR A 3 2.94 -7.26 -4.73
C THR A 3 1.68 -7.92 -5.26
N GLN A 4 0.54 -7.62 -4.67
CA GLN A 4 -0.71 -8.21 -5.13
C GLN A 4 -1.13 -7.61 -6.45
N THR A 5 -1.63 -8.46 -7.34
CA THR A 5 -2.13 -8.03 -8.64
C THR A 5 -3.45 -7.27 -8.46
N PRO A 6 -3.83 -6.42 -9.43
CA PRO A 6 -5.14 -5.76 -9.37
C PRO A 6 -6.31 -6.74 -9.25
N LEU A 7 -6.20 -7.91 -9.87
CA LEU A 7 -7.25 -8.93 -9.78
C LEU A 7 -7.39 -9.45 -8.34
N GLU A 8 -6.25 -9.74 -7.69
CA GLU A 8 -6.25 -10.20 -6.30
C GLU A 8 -6.85 -9.15 -5.37
N LEU A 9 -6.53 -7.88 -5.60
CA LEU A 9 -7.10 -6.79 -4.81
C LEU A 9 -8.62 -6.69 -4.98
N ARG A 10 -9.10 -6.91 -6.19
CA ARG A 10 -10.55 -6.85 -6.47
C ARG A 10 -11.31 -8.03 -5.88
N GLU A 11 -10.64 -9.13 -5.61
CA GLU A 11 -11.24 -10.31 -4.97
C GLU A 11 -11.31 -10.19 -3.45
N MET A 12 -10.61 -9.23 -2.85
CA MET A 12 -10.64 -9.01 -1.41
C MET A 12 -11.98 -8.46 -0.95
N ALA A 13 -12.40 -8.87 0.26
CA ALA A 13 -13.52 -8.23 0.94
C ALA A 13 -13.13 -6.80 1.34
N ASP A 14 -14.12 -5.95 1.58
CA ASP A 14 -13.87 -4.54 1.90
C ASP A 14 -12.98 -4.37 3.13
N ASP A 15 -13.24 -5.13 4.19
CA ASP A 15 -12.45 -5.06 5.41
C ASP A 15 -11.02 -5.56 5.21
N GLU A 16 -10.83 -6.60 4.41
CA GLU A 16 -9.51 -7.09 4.05
C GLU A 16 -8.73 -6.04 3.25
N LEU A 17 -9.40 -5.38 2.31
CA LEU A 17 -8.78 -4.34 1.50
C LEU A 17 -8.36 -3.14 2.36
N VAL A 18 -9.22 -2.73 3.29
CA VAL A 18 -8.91 -1.63 4.23
C VAL A 18 -7.70 -1.99 5.09
N GLU A 19 -7.64 -3.20 5.63
CA GLU A 19 -6.49 -3.65 6.41
C GLU A 19 -5.21 -3.69 5.57
N HIS A 20 -5.31 -4.13 4.32
CA HIS A 20 -4.18 -4.14 3.39
C HIS A 20 -3.64 -2.72 3.17
N ILE A 21 -4.54 -1.75 2.98
CA ILE A 21 -4.15 -0.35 2.80
C ILE A 21 -3.46 0.19 4.05
N LYS A 22 -4.00 -0.08 5.23
CA LYS A 22 -3.39 0.35 6.50
C LYS A 22 -1.99 -0.22 6.67
N THR A 23 -1.84 -1.51 6.42
CA THR A 23 -0.55 -2.19 6.54
C THR A 23 0.45 -1.63 5.54
N THR A 24 0.04 -1.41 4.31
CA THR A 24 0.91 -0.87 3.26
C THR A 24 1.36 0.55 3.61
N ARG A 25 0.47 1.39 4.13
CA ARG A 25 0.84 2.75 4.58
C ARG A 25 1.86 2.71 5.71
N ARG A 26 1.69 1.79 6.64
CA ARG A 26 2.63 1.61 7.74
C ARG A 26 4.01 1.20 7.23
N ASP A 27 4.04 0.28 6.27
CA ASP A 27 5.28 -0.18 5.67
C ASP A 27 6.00 0.97 4.94
N ILE A 28 5.25 1.78 4.19
CA ILE A 28 5.81 2.94 3.49
C ILE A 28 6.38 3.94 4.48
N PHE A 29 5.69 4.18 5.59
CA PHE A 29 6.18 5.10 6.62
C PHE A 29 7.52 4.60 7.18
N GLY A 30 7.63 3.32 7.48
CA GLY A 30 8.88 2.72 7.96
C GLY A 30 10.00 2.84 6.94
N LEU A 31 9.71 2.56 5.67
CA LEU A 31 10.70 2.67 4.59
C LEU A 31 11.16 4.11 4.38
N ARG A 32 10.24 5.07 4.46
CA ARG A 32 10.60 6.50 4.37
C ARG A 32 11.49 6.92 5.52
N PHE A 33 11.21 6.43 6.72
CA PHE A 33 12.03 6.72 7.89
C PHE A 33 13.44 6.17 7.69
N GLN A 34 13.58 4.93 7.24
CA GLN A 34 14.88 4.32 6.97
C GLN A 34 15.66 5.09 5.90
N HIS A 35 14.98 5.54 4.86
CA HIS A 35 15.60 6.34 3.81
C HIS A 35 16.11 7.67 4.36
N ALA A 36 15.31 8.34 5.19
CA ALA A 36 15.68 9.62 5.78
C ALA A 36 16.88 9.51 6.72
N THR A 37 17.05 8.37 7.39
CA THR A 37 18.19 8.14 8.30
C THR A 37 19.41 7.58 7.58
N GLY A 38 19.32 7.32 6.27
CA GLY A 38 20.41 6.77 5.50
C GLY A 38 20.58 5.26 5.61
N GLU A 39 19.67 4.58 6.30
CA GLU A 39 19.72 3.12 6.44
C GLU A 39 19.27 2.38 5.18
N LEU A 40 18.45 3.02 4.36
CA LEU A 40 17.91 2.43 3.15
C LEU A 40 18.71 2.94 1.95
N GLU A 41 19.57 2.08 1.41
CA GLU A 41 20.39 2.42 0.24
C GLU A 41 19.64 2.25 -1.07
N ASN A 42 18.76 1.24 -1.13
CA ASN A 42 18.00 0.92 -2.35
C ASN A 42 16.54 1.34 -2.15
N THR A 43 16.07 2.26 -2.99
CA THR A 43 14.72 2.80 -2.90
C THR A 43 13.69 2.00 -3.71
N ALA A 44 14.10 0.89 -4.35
CA ALA A 44 13.17 0.09 -5.15
C ALA A 44 12.02 -0.46 -4.33
N GLY A 45 12.29 -0.90 -3.08
CA GLY A 45 11.25 -1.39 -2.18
C GLY A 45 10.22 -0.32 -1.83
N LEU A 46 10.69 0.89 -1.58
CA LEU A 46 9.79 2.03 -1.30
C LEU A 46 8.93 2.37 -2.50
N ARG A 47 9.51 2.38 -3.69
CA ARG A 47 8.78 2.65 -4.92
C ARG A 47 7.73 1.59 -5.18
N ASN A 48 8.08 0.32 -5.01
CA ASN A 48 7.15 -0.79 -5.18
C ASN A 48 6.01 -0.74 -4.17
N ALA A 49 6.30 -0.38 -2.92
CA ALA A 49 5.29 -0.23 -1.89
C ALA A 49 4.32 0.90 -2.22
N LYS A 50 4.81 2.03 -2.73
CA LYS A 50 3.96 3.14 -3.16
C LYS A 50 3.03 2.73 -4.30
N ARG A 51 3.53 1.95 -5.25
CA ARG A 51 2.71 1.44 -6.36
C ARG A 51 1.64 0.49 -5.86
N ALA A 52 2.00 -0.39 -4.92
CA ALA A 52 1.03 -1.30 -4.31
C ALA A 52 -0.08 -0.54 -3.59
N LEU A 53 0.28 0.51 -2.87
CA LEU A 53 -0.70 1.37 -2.20
C LEU A 53 -1.60 2.05 -3.21
N ALA A 54 -1.04 2.58 -4.29
CA ALA A 54 -1.83 3.25 -5.33
C ALA A 54 -2.85 2.31 -5.96
N ARG A 55 -2.46 1.07 -6.22
CA ARG A 55 -3.39 0.06 -6.75
C ARG A 55 -4.51 -0.25 -5.78
N ALA A 56 -4.18 -0.41 -4.50
CA ALA A 56 -5.17 -0.70 -3.47
C ALA A 56 -6.15 0.46 -3.30
N LEU A 57 -5.64 1.69 -3.31
CA LEU A 57 -6.50 2.88 -3.22
C LEU A 57 -7.42 2.99 -4.42
N THR A 58 -6.93 2.66 -5.62
CA THR A 58 -7.76 2.68 -6.83
C THR A 58 -8.92 1.70 -6.71
N VAL A 59 -8.67 0.48 -6.26
CA VAL A 59 -9.72 -0.52 -6.06
C VAL A 59 -10.71 -0.06 -4.99
N ALA A 60 -10.22 0.51 -3.89
CA ALA A 60 -11.08 1.03 -2.83
C ALA A 60 -12.00 2.14 -3.35
N ASN A 61 -11.47 3.05 -4.17
CA ASN A 61 -12.25 4.11 -4.78
C ASN A 61 -13.32 3.56 -5.73
N GLU A 62 -13.00 2.53 -6.49
CA GLU A 62 -13.97 1.86 -7.37
C GLU A 62 -15.15 1.29 -6.58
N ARG A 63 -14.90 0.86 -5.34
CA ARG A 63 -15.92 0.30 -4.45
C ARG A 63 -16.67 1.38 -3.65
N GLY A 64 -16.27 2.63 -3.75
CA GLY A 64 -16.85 3.72 -2.97
C GLY A 64 -16.38 3.75 -1.52
N ILE A 65 -15.28 3.11 -1.19
CA ILE A 65 -14.71 3.14 0.15
C ILE A 65 -14.01 4.49 0.36
N ASP A 66 -14.30 5.16 1.48
CA ASP A 66 -13.64 6.42 1.81
C ASP A 66 -12.22 6.13 2.32
N THR A 67 -11.23 6.43 1.48
CA THR A 67 -9.83 6.18 1.79
C THR A 67 -9.20 7.29 2.65
N ASN A 68 -9.89 8.40 2.85
CA ASN A 68 -9.38 9.50 3.67
C ASN A 68 -9.40 9.16 5.16
N GLU A 69 -10.25 8.22 5.56
CA GLU A 69 -10.36 7.79 6.95
C GLU A 69 -9.46 6.60 7.30
N ILE A 70 -8.74 6.06 6.33
CA ILE A 70 -7.88 4.90 6.54
C ILE A 70 -6.49 5.33 7.03
#